data_4bcaded860eab43ea8e71dfbddc98e98
#
_entry.id   4bcaded860eab43ea8e71dfbddc98e98
#
_cell.length_a   1.000
_cell.length_b   1.000
_cell.length_c   1.000
_cell.angle_alpha   90.00
_cell.angle_beta   90.00
_cell.angle_gamma   90.00
#
_symmetry.space_group_name_H-M   'P 1'
#
loop_
_entity.id
_entity.type
_entity.pdbx_description
1 polymer ?
#
loop_
_entity_poly.entity_id
_entity_poly.type
_entity_poly.pdbx_seq_one_letter_code
_entity_poly.pdbx_strand_id
1 'polypeptide(L)'
;MKNNQKHLCILDDDKSIRWVLEKAFQKENFKVSSFEDAESILKNFEKIKPDIILSDVRMPGISGIDLVERLKRDYPHIPIIIMTAFSDLETTVASLQKGAYEYLTKPFDIDNVISIVKNACENNSLNYKKTPLNDTKELPKIIGLSESMQFIYKSIGKISRTDVEVLILGETGTGKELIAKAIHENSSRKHHPFIAINTG
;
A
#
# COMPACT_ATOMS: atom_id res chain seq x y z
N MET A 1 -12.26 -29.49 13.91
CA MET A 1 -12.17 -28.12 13.37
C MET A 1 -11.03 -28.11 12.37
N LYS A 2 -11.27 -27.88 11.06
CA LYS A 2 -10.17 -27.72 10.09
C LYS A 2 -9.44 -26.44 10.47
N ASN A 3 -8.20 -26.58 10.93
CA ASN A 3 -7.29 -25.45 11.16
C ASN A 3 -7.04 -24.82 9.79
N ASN A 4 -7.79 -23.76 9.46
CA ASN A 4 -7.71 -23.10 8.16
C ASN A 4 -6.51 -22.14 8.20
N GLN A 5 -5.30 -22.73 8.08
CA GLN A 5 -4.05 -22.00 8.07
C GLN A 5 -4.03 -21.03 6.90
N LYS A 6 -3.91 -19.71 7.18
CA LYS A 6 -3.86 -18.67 6.16
C LYS A 6 -2.60 -18.78 5.32
N HIS A 7 -2.73 -18.60 4.01
CA HIS A 7 -1.63 -18.69 3.06
C HIS A 7 -1.12 -17.29 2.68
N LEU A 8 0.07 -16.97 3.17
CA LEU A 8 0.80 -15.74 2.84
C LEU A 8 1.76 -16.00 1.68
N CYS A 9 1.71 -15.14 0.66
CA CYS A 9 2.76 -15.07 -0.36
C CYS A 9 3.67 -13.87 -0.10
N ILE A 10 4.99 -14.09 -0.12
CA ILE A 10 6.02 -13.07 0.06
C ILE A 10 6.78 -12.93 -1.26
N LEU A 11 6.87 -11.70 -1.75
CA LEU A 11 7.62 -11.35 -2.96
C LEU A 11 8.65 -10.28 -2.62
N ASP A 12 9.91 -10.58 -2.86
CA ASP A 12 11.04 -9.69 -2.63
C ASP A 12 12.25 -10.28 -3.39
N ASP A 13 13.06 -9.49 -4.05
CA ASP A 13 14.27 -9.99 -4.72
C ASP A 13 15.39 -10.31 -3.72
N ASP A 14 15.39 -9.69 -2.53
CA ASP A 14 16.33 -9.98 -1.45
C ASP A 14 15.97 -11.30 -0.72
N LYS A 15 16.82 -12.30 -0.93
CA LYS A 15 16.69 -13.62 -0.28
C LYS A 15 16.71 -13.55 1.25
N SER A 16 17.45 -12.60 1.83
CA SER A 16 17.58 -12.46 3.28
C SER A 16 16.27 -11.96 3.88
N ILE A 17 15.64 -10.99 3.25
CA ILE A 17 14.33 -10.46 3.66
C ILE A 17 13.28 -11.57 3.54
N ARG A 18 13.23 -12.29 2.42
CA ARG A 18 12.32 -13.42 2.27
C ARG A 18 12.49 -14.44 3.38
N TRP A 19 13.73 -14.83 3.68
CA TRP A 19 14.02 -15.83 4.72
C TRP A 19 13.56 -15.39 6.11
N VAL A 20 13.84 -14.13 6.48
CA VAL A 20 13.43 -13.57 7.77
C VAL A 20 11.92 -13.56 7.91
N LEU A 21 11.21 -13.05 6.90
CA LEU A 21 9.75 -13.00 6.88
C LEU A 21 9.12 -14.40 6.88
N GLU A 22 9.64 -15.34 6.10
CA GLU A 22 9.19 -16.75 6.12
C GLU A 22 9.26 -17.34 7.53
N LYS A 23 10.41 -17.19 8.18
CA LYS A 23 10.60 -17.72 9.54
C LYS A 23 9.67 -17.07 10.55
N ALA A 24 9.47 -15.76 10.45
CA ALA A 24 8.56 -15.03 11.34
C ALA A 24 7.11 -15.52 11.15
N PHE A 25 6.61 -15.59 9.93
CA PHE A 25 5.22 -15.96 9.66
C PHE A 25 4.94 -17.47 9.85
N GLN A 26 5.94 -18.34 9.63
CA GLN A 26 5.81 -19.77 9.99
C GLN A 26 5.59 -19.96 11.50
N LYS A 27 6.25 -19.16 12.36
CA LYS A 27 6.02 -19.17 13.82
C LYS A 27 4.60 -18.73 14.19
N GLU A 28 4.03 -17.84 13.39
CA GLU A 28 2.66 -17.31 13.53
C GLU A 28 1.59 -18.23 12.88
N ASN A 29 1.97 -19.46 12.55
CA ASN A 29 1.08 -20.47 11.96
C ASN A 29 0.50 -20.08 10.59
N PHE A 30 1.22 -19.30 9.78
CA PHE A 30 0.91 -19.10 8.37
C PHE A 30 1.54 -20.19 7.50
N LYS A 31 0.81 -20.62 6.46
CA LYS A 31 1.44 -21.27 5.33
C LYS A 31 2.12 -20.18 4.50
N VAL A 32 3.41 -20.33 4.21
CA VAL A 32 4.17 -19.30 3.49
C VAL A 32 4.71 -19.86 2.19
N SER A 33 4.55 -19.10 1.10
CA SER A 33 5.24 -19.30 -0.17
C SER A 33 5.98 -18.02 -0.53
N SER A 34 7.23 -18.12 -0.99
CA SER A 34 8.03 -16.96 -1.36
C SER A 34 8.51 -17.02 -2.79
N PHE A 35 8.66 -15.85 -3.41
CA PHE A 35 9.05 -15.67 -4.81
C PHE A 35 10.00 -14.48 -4.91
N GLU A 36 10.92 -14.54 -5.87
CA GLU A 36 11.87 -13.46 -6.13
C GLU A 36 11.33 -12.42 -7.14
N ASP A 37 10.26 -12.78 -7.86
CA ASP A 37 9.65 -11.94 -8.89
C ASP A 37 8.13 -12.13 -8.97
N ALA A 38 7.46 -11.16 -9.57
CA ALA A 38 6.02 -11.16 -9.74
C ALA A 38 5.52 -12.15 -10.81
N GLU A 39 6.33 -12.51 -11.80
CA GLU A 39 5.92 -13.45 -12.84
C GLU A 39 5.73 -14.86 -12.30
N SER A 40 6.59 -15.24 -11.35
CA SER A 40 6.56 -16.57 -10.71
C SER A 40 5.27 -16.80 -9.93
N ILE A 41 4.77 -15.81 -9.21
CA ILE A 41 3.47 -15.94 -8.54
C ILE A 41 2.32 -15.93 -9.55
N LEU A 42 2.33 -15.04 -10.55
CA LEU A 42 1.26 -14.95 -11.55
C LEU A 42 1.07 -16.26 -12.33
N LYS A 43 2.15 -16.93 -12.73
CA LYS A 43 2.12 -18.24 -13.42
C LYS A 43 1.46 -19.34 -12.57
N ASN A 44 1.54 -19.23 -11.26
CA ASN A 44 1.08 -20.28 -10.34
C ASN A 44 -0.11 -19.85 -9.47
N PHE A 45 -0.69 -18.69 -9.70
CA PHE A 45 -1.66 -18.04 -8.82
C PHE A 45 -2.86 -18.92 -8.49
N GLU A 46 -3.46 -19.56 -9.50
CA GLU A 46 -4.61 -20.48 -9.35
C GLU A 46 -4.31 -21.71 -8.49
N LYS A 47 -3.05 -22.15 -8.46
CA LYS A 47 -2.61 -23.30 -7.64
C LYS A 47 -2.31 -22.87 -6.22
N ILE A 48 -1.73 -21.68 -6.05
CA ILE A 48 -1.28 -21.14 -4.77
C ILE A 48 -2.48 -20.66 -3.95
N LYS A 49 -3.38 -19.89 -4.56
CA LYS A 49 -4.56 -19.27 -3.93
C LYS A 49 -4.22 -18.60 -2.60
N PRO A 50 -3.41 -17.52 -2.62
CA PRO A 50 -3.02 -16.84 -1.38
C PRO A 50 -4.21 -16.16 -0.73
N ASP A 51 -4.22 -16.12 0.62
CA ASP A 51 -5.15 -15.29 1.39
C ASP A 51 -4.67 -13.84 1.48
N ILE A 52 -3.35 -13.62 1.38
CA ILE A 52 -2.71 -12.31 1.49
C ILE A 52 -1.35 -12.32 0.77
N ILE A 53 -0.95 -11.18 0.25
CA ILE A 53 0.33 -10.98 -0.43
C ILE A 53 1.10 -9.84 0.23
N LEU A 54 2.40 -10.07 0.45
CA LEU A 54 3.38 -9.09 0.90
C LEU A 54 4.43 -8.95 -0.20
N SER A 55 4.52 -7.80 -0.85
CA SER A 55 5.33 -7.60 -2.07
C SER A 55 6.25 -6.41 -1.96
N ASP A 56 7.51 -6.58 -2.34
CA ASP A 56 8.38 -5.44 -2.60
C ASP A 56 7.90 -4.65 -3.82
N VAL A 57 8.19 -3.33 -3.84
CA VAL A 57 7.91 -2.47 -5.00
C VAL A 57 8.88 -2.79 -6.14
N ARG A 58 10.17 -2.91 -5.82
CA ARG A 58 11.22 -3.06 -6.81
C ARG A 58 11.65 -4.51 -6.91
N MET A 59 11.19 -5.15 -7.96
CA MET A 59 11.57 -6.51 -8.31
C MET A 59 11.94 -6.57 -9.81
N PRO A 60 12.74 -7.56 -10.23
CA PRO A 60 12.99 -7.79 -11.66
C PRO A 60 11.69 -8.01 -12.43
N GLY A 61 11.60 -7.42 -13.61
CA GLY A 61 10.43 -7.55 -14.48
C GLY A 61 9.26 -6.66 -14.05
N ILE A 62 8.19 -7.26 -13.52
CA ILE A 62 6.97 -6.54 -13.13
C ILE A 62 7.15 -5.95 -11.73
N SER A 63 6.93 -4.63 -11.59
CA SER A 63 6.96 -3.99 -10.28
C SER A 63 5.84 -4.47 -9.35
N GLY A 64 6.07 -4.37 -8.01
CA GLY A 64 5.03 -4.69 -7.04
C GLY A 64 3.76 -3.84 -7.21
N ILE A 65 3.89 -2.59 -7.65
CA ILE A 65 2.76 -1.69 -7.92
C ILE A 65 1.94 -2.17 -9.13
N ASP A 66 2.60 -2.61 -10.19
CA ASP A 66 1.91 -3.15 -11.37
C ASP A 66 1.29 -4.52 -11.08
N LEU A 67 1.93 -5.31 -10.20
CA LEU A 67 1.35 -6.55 -9.68
C LEU A 67 0.04 -6.29 -8.94
N VAL A 68 -0.01 -5.25 -8.06
CA VAL A 68 -1.24 -4.85 -7.37
C VAL A 68 -2.34 -4.56 -8.38
N GLU A 69 -2.08 -3.74 -9.39
CA GLU A 69 -3.08 -3.38 -10.40
C GLU A 69 -3.63 -4.60 -11.13
N ARG A 70 -2.75 -5.52 -11.55
CA ARG A 70 -3.14 -6.76 -12.22
C ARG A 70 -3.98 -7.66 -11.34
N LEU A 71 -3.52 -7.93 -10.12
CA LEU A 71 -4.22 -8.83 -9.21
C LEU A 71 -5.54 -8.24 -8.70
N LYS A 72 -5.61 -6.93 -8.49
CA LYS A 72 -6.85 -6.29 -8.03
C LYS A 72 -7.96 -6.26 -9.09
N ARG A 73 -7.61 -6.43 -10.36
CA ARG A 73 -8.59 -6.61 -11.43
C ARG A 73 -9.34 -7.95 -11.29
N ASP A 74 -8.58 -9.03 -11.08
CA ASP A 74 -9.11 -10.39 -11.11
C ASP A 74 -9.45 -10.91 -9.71
N TYR A 75 -8.70 -10.46 -8.68
CA TYR A 75 -8.80 -10.90 -7.27
C TYR A 75 -8.92 -9.70 -6.31
N PRO A 76 -9.97 -8.87 -6.41
CA PRO A 76 -10.11 -7.64 -5.62
C PRO A 76 -10.15 -7.86 -4.10
N HIS A 77 -10.54 -9.06 -3.68
CA HIS A 77 -10.67 -9.43 -2.27
C HIS A 77 -9.35 -9.77 -1.58
N ILE A 78 -8.29 -10.11 -2.32
CA ILE A 78 -7.01 -10.48 -1.72
C ILE A 78 -6.27 -9.22 -1.27
N PRO A 79 -5.99 -9.04 0.02
CA PRO A 79 -5.19 -7.91 0.49
C PRO A 79 -3.75 -8.04 -0.01
N ILE A 80 -3.21 -6.93 -0.50
CA ILE A 80 -1.83 -6.83 -0.97
C ILE A 80 -1.16 -5.70 -0.20
N ILE A 81 -0.11 -6.04 0.55
CA ILE A 81 0.71 -5.09 1.30
C ILE A 81 2.00 -4.87 0.51
N ILE A 82 2.34 -3.61 0.29
CA ILE A 82 3.54 -3.21 -0.44
C ILE A 82 4.66 -2.88 0.55
N MET A 83 5.85 -3.44 0.30
CA MET A 83 7.09 -3.09 1.02
C MET A 83 8.01 -2.29 0.11
N THR A 84 8.75 -1.32 0.63
CA THR A 84 9.74 -0.58 -0.17
C THR A 84 10.83 0.07 0.68
N ALA A 85 12.02 0.20 0.10
CA ALA A 85 13.09 1.01 0.66
C ALA A 85 12.93 2.51 0.36
N PHE A 86 12.01 2.89 -0.53
CA PHE A 86 11.77 4.26 -0.95
C PHE A 86 10.42 4.73 -0.44
N SER A 87 10.46 5.79 0.35
CA SER A 87 9.29 6.36 1.03
C SER A 87 9.03 7.79 0.52
N ASP A 88 8.67 7.91 -0.74
CA ASP A 88 8.16 9.15 -1.31
C ASP A 88 6.62 9.13 -1.40
N LEU A 89 6.05 10.32 -1.46
CA LEU A 89 4.59 10.49 -1.54
C LEU A 89 4.03 9.80 -2.79
N GLU A 90 4.70 9.94 -3.93
CA GLU A 90 4.23 9.45 -5.22
C GLU A 90 4.07 7.92 -5.21
N THR A 91 5.11 7.20 -4.81
CA THR A 91 5.10 5.73 -4.72
C THR A 91 4.07 5.23 -3.71
N THR A 92 3.97 5.89 -2.53
CA THR A 92 3.00 5.53 -1.50
C THR A 92 1.56 5.73 -2.00
N VAL A 93 1.26 6.90 -2.55
CA VAL A 93 -0.08 7.22 -3.06
C VAL A 93 -0.45 6.33 -4.24
N ALA A 94 0.46 6.15 -5.21
CA ALA A 94 0.23 5.29 -6.37
C ALA A 94 -0.10 3.84 -5.96
N SER A 95 0.64 3.28 -4.99
CA SER A 95 0.39 1.92 -4.48
C SER A 95 -1.02 1.79 -3.90
N LEU A 96 -1.40 2.74 -3.04
CA LEU A 96 -2.72 2.74 -2.40
C LEU A 96 -3.84 3.01 -3.41
N GLN A 97 -3.66 3.93 -4.36
CA GLN A 97 -4.64 4.20 -5.42
C GLN A 97 -4.87 2.98 -6.32
N LYS A 98 -3.83 2.21 -6.66
CA LYS A 98 -3.95 0.97 -7.42
C LYS A 98 -4.61 -0.17 -6.61
N GLY A 99 -4.84 0.02 -5.32
CA GLY A 99 -5.62 -0.90 -4.48
C GLY A 99 -4.80 -1.70 -3.48
N ALA A 100 -3.55 -1.33 -3.22
CA ALA A 100 -2.82 -1.91 -2.10
C ALA A 100 -3.63 -1.72 -0.80
N TYR A 101 -3.57 -2.72 0.07
CA TYR A 101 -4.21 -2.67 1.40
C TYR A 101 -3.42 -1.75 2.34
N GLU A 102 -2.11 -1.86 2.31
CA GLU A 102 -1.20 -1.09 3.15
C GLU A 102 0.17 -0.96 2.47
N TYR A 103 0.98 -0.05 2.97
CA TYR A 103 2.31 0.29 2.50
C TYR A 103 3.29 0.31 3.68
N LEU A 104 4.43 -0.37 3.55
CA LEU A 104 5.46 -0.51 4.58
C LEU A 104 6.81 -0.02 4.07
N THR A 105 7.46 0.84 4.84
CA THR A 105 8.83 1.31 4.53
C THR A 105 9.87 0.41 5.17
N LYS A 106 10.88 0.01 4.41
CA LYS A 106 12.08 -0.67 4.91
C LYS A 106 13.06 0.39 5.47
N PRO A 107 13.72 0.15 6.61
CA PRO A 107 13.59 -1.02 7.48
C PRO A 107 12.29 -0.99 8.29
N PHE A 108 11.72 -2.15 8.57
CA PHE A 108 10.49 -2.30 9.35
C PHE A 108 10.69 -3.24 10.54
N ASP A 109 9.89 -3.04 11.57
CA ASP A 109 9.79 -3.96 12.69
C ASP A 109 8.94 -5.18 12.29
N ILE A 110 9.43 -6.39 12.58
CA ILE A 110 8.78 -7.65 12.21
C ILE A 110 7.43 -7.81 12.92
N ASP A 111 7.35 -7.43 14.21
CA ASP A 111 6.10 -7.55 14.97
C ASP A 111 5.02 -6.61 14.41
N ASN A 112 5.42 -5.43 13.94
CA ASN A 112 4.53 -4.52 13.24
C ASN A 112 4.02 -5.14 11.92
N VAL A 113 4.89 -5.74 11.12
CA VAL A 113 4.49 -6.42 9.86
C VAL A 113 3.51 -7.55 10.15
N ILE A 114 3.78 -8.38 11.17
CA ILE A 114 2.89 -9.47 11.60
C ILE A 114 1.51 -8.93 11.99
N SER A 115 1.47 -7.85 12.78
CA SER A 115 0.22 -7.20 13.20
C SER A 115 -0.60 -6.72 11.99
N ILE A 116 0.03 -6.05 11.03
CA ILE A 116 -0.63 -5.54 9.82
C ILE A 116 -1.18 -6.68 8.96
N VAL A 117 -0.40 -7.75 8.77
CA VAL A 117 -0.83 -8.94 8.01
C VAL A 117 -2.02 -9.64 8.68
N LYS A 118 -1.99 -9.83 10.00
CA LYS A 118 -3.13 -10.40 10.76
C LYS A 118 -4.40 -9.55 10.61
N ASN A 119 -4.28 -8.24 10.81
CA ASN A 119 -5.39 -7.31 10.64
C ASN A 119 -5.96 -7.33 9.21
N ALA A 120 -5.11 -7.44 8.20
CA ALA A 120 -5.54 -7.54 6.81
C ALA A 120 -6.33 -8.84 6.53
N CYS A 121 -5.93 -9.96 7.16
CA CYS A 121 -6.64 -11.23 7.03
C CYS A 121 -8.01 -11.24 7.72
N GLU A 122 -8.18 -10.48 8.82
CA GLU A 122 -9.41 -10.40 9.60
C GLU A 122 -10.42 -9.41 8.99
N ASN A 123 -9.95 -8.25 8.50
CA ASN A 123 -10.77 -7.14 8.01
C ASN A 123 -11.12 -7.22 6.52
N ASN A 124 -11.12 -8.40 5.93
CA ASN A 124 -11.38 -8.63 4.49
C ASN A 124 -12.79 -8.20 4.01
N SER A 125 -13.58 -7.49 4.83
CA SER A 125 -14.97 -7.12 4.59
C SER A 125 -15.21 -5.63 4.30
N LEU A 126 -14.18 -4.79 4.28
CA LEU A 126 -14.38 -3.38 3.92
C LEU A 126 -14.29 -3.19 2.40
N ASN A 127 -15.46 -3.11 1.78
CA ASN A 127 -15.67 -2.75 0.38
C ASN A 127 -15.02 -1.40 0.04
N TYR A 128 -13.79 -1.42 -0.47
CA TYR A 128 -13.22 -0.27 -1.14
C TYR A 128 -13.92 -0.08 -2.49
N LYS A 129 -14.78 0.92 -2.60
CA LYS A 129 -15.32 1.35 -3.89
C LYS A 129 -14.16 1.80 -4.78
N LYS A 130 -13.99 1.10 -5.91
CA LYS A 130 -13.02 1.46 -6.95
C LYS A 130 -13.46 2.76 -7.61
N THR A 131 -12.65 3.80 -7.53
CA THR A 131 -12.68 4.90 -8.49
C THR A 131 -11.41 4.76 -9.34
N PRO A 132 -11.50 4.52 -10.66
CA PRO A 132 -10.33 4.48 -11.54
C PRO A 132 -9.79 5.90 -11.68
N LEU A 133 -8.54 6.12 -11.34
CA LEU A 133 -7.83 7.36 -11.62
C LEU A 133 -6.76 7.05 -12.69
N ASN A 134 -7.04 7.47 -13.91
CA ASN A 134 -6.06 7.58 -14.98
C ASN A 134 -5.48 9.00 -14.96
N ASP A 135 -4.18 9.09 -15.19
CA ASP A 135 -3.30 10.22 -15.41
C ASP A 135 -2.43 10.67 -14.23
N THR A 136 -1.14 10.37 -14.41
CA THR A 136 -0.03 10.86 -13.61
C THR A 136 0.36 12.27 -14.06
N LYS A 137 -0.02 13.30 -13.29
CA LYS A 137 0.67 14.60 -13.31
C LYS A 137 1.71 14.59 -12.20
N GLU A 138 2.86 15.24 -12.47
CA GLU A 138 3.91 15.40 -11.45
C GLU A 138 3.32 15.98 -10.17
N LEU A 139 3.44 15.23 -9.09
CA LEU A 139 2.98 15.63 -7.76
C LEU A 139 3.94 16.67 -7.16
N PRO A 140 3.47 17.61 -6.34
CA PRO A 140 4.36 18.46 -5.57
C PRO A 140 5.29 17.56 -4.73
N LYS A 141 6.60 17.76 -4.87
CA LYS A 141 7.60 17.01 -4.10
C LYS A 141 7.50 17.36 -2.62
N ILE A 142 6.59 16.71 -1.92
CA ILE A 142 6.59 16.69 -0.46
C ILE A 142 7.59 15.60 -0.06
N ILE A 143 8.71 16.02 0.53
CA ILE A 143 9.80 15.09 0.91
C ILE A 143 9.88 15.04 2.43
N GLY A 144 9.78 13.83 2.99
CA GLY A 144 9.98 13.61 4.42
C GLY A 144 10.11 12.12 4.73
N LEU A 145 11.18 11.76 5.44
CA LEU A 145 11.46 10.37 5.84
C LEU A 145 10.99 10.05 7.27
N SER A 146 10.47 11.04 8.01
CA SER A 146 9.97 10.82 9.36
C SER A 146 8.72 9.95 9.37
N GLU A 147 8.52 9.20 10.46
CA GLU A 147 7.32 8.36 10.65
C GLU A 147 6.02 9.19 10.53
N SER A 148 6.03 10.42 11.04
CA SER A 148 4.90 11.34 10.91
C SER A 148 4.57 11.68 9.46
N MET A 149 5.59 11.90 8.61
CA MET A 149 5.38 12.15 7.19
C MET A 149 4.89 10.92 6.45
N GLN A 150 5.39 9.74 6.81
CA GLN A 150 4.91 8.47 6.26
C GLN A 150 3.43 8.23 6.59
N PHE A 151 3.00 8.57 7.81
CA PHE A 151 1.59 8.53 8.19
C PHE A 151 0.74 9.49 7.33
N ILE A 152 1.24 10.71 7.08
CA ILE A 152 0.56 11.68 6.22
C ILE A 152 0.44 11.17 4.78
N TYR A 153 1.50 10.60 4.20
CA TYR A 153 1.47 10.03 2.84
C TYR A 153 0.43 8.91 2.71
N LYS A 154 0.41 7.98 3.67
CA LYS A 154 -0.62 6.93 3.73
C LYS A 154 -2.03 7.51 3.84
N SER A 155 -2.20 8.54 4.68
CA SER A 155 -3.49 9.21 4.85
C SER A 155 -3.95 9.88 3.56
N ILE A 156 -3.07 10.58 2.84
CA ILE A 156 -3.37 11.17 1.53
C ILE A 156 -3.85 10.09 0.57
N GLY A 157 -3.10 8.98 0.44
CA GLY A 157 -3.45 7.89 -0.46
C GLY A 157 -4.79 7.22 -0.14
N LYS A 158 -5.15 7.09 1.14
CA LYS A 158 -6.44 6.54 1.59
C LYS A 158 -7.59 7.51 1.36
N ILE A 159 -7.42 8.77 1.77
CA ILE A 159 -8.46 9.81 1.70
C ILE A 159 -8.77 10.20 0.25
N SER A 160 -7.77 10.25 -0.61
CA SER A 160 -7.92 10.60 -2.04
C SER A 160 -8.90 9.70 -2.81
N ARG A 161 -9.22 8.55 -2.26
CA ARG A 161 -10.19 7.58 -2.82
C ARG A 161 -11.63 7.76 -2.31
N THR A 162 -11.85 8.76 -1.48
CA THR A 162 -13.13 9.02 -0.81
C THR A 162 -13.56 10.48 -1.03
N ASP A 163 -14.83 10.78 -0.76
CA ASP A 163 -15.38 12.15 -0.81
C ASP A 163 -15.64 12.70 0.59
N VAL A 164 -14.80 12.32 1.57
CA VAL A 164 -14.92 12.81 2.95
C VAL A 164 -14.35 14.22 3.11
N GLU A 165 -14.90 14.98 4.06
CA GLU A 165 -14.31 16.23 4.50
C GLU A 165 -13.04 15.97 5.31
N VAL A 166 -12.00 16.80 5.13
CA VAL A 166 -10.70 16.61 5.76
C VAL A 166 -10.32 17.85 6.56
N LEU A 167 -10.04 17.67 7.85
CA LEU A 167 -9.48 18.68 8.72
C LEU A 167 -7.97 18.46 8.89
N ILE A 168 -7.15 19.45 8.51
CA ILE A 168 -5.69 19.40 8.64
C ILE A 168 -5.28 20.37 9.77
N LEU A 169 -4.73 19.82 10.85
CA LEU A 169 -4.26 20.58 12.00
C LEU A 169 -2.72 20.66 12.02
N GLY A 170 -2.19 21.77 12.48
CA GLY A 170 -0.75 21.98 12.64
C GLY A 170 -0.42 23.46 12.84
N GLU A 171 0.81 23.74 13.29
CA GLU A 171 1.32 25.08 13.48
C GLU A 171 1.44 25.88 12.18
N THR A 172 1.57 27.19 12.27
CA THR A 172 1.81 28.05 11.11
C THR A 172 3.14 27.68 10.45
N GLY A 173 3.17 27.59 9.11
CA GLY A 173 4.37 27.26 8.36
C GLY A 173 4.67 25.75 8.21
N THR A 174 3.87 24.84 8.77
CA THR A 174 4.09 23.38 8.70
C THR A 174 3.70 22.73 7.37
N GLY A 175 3.26 23.51 6.38
CA GLY A 175 2.93 22.98 5.04
C GLY A 175 1.51 22.42 4.90
N LYS A 176 0.55 22.81 5.74
CA LYS A 176 -0.86 22.36 5.66
C LYS A 176 -1.48 22.56 4.28
N GLU A 177 -1.17 23.70 3.61
CA GLU A 177 -1.65 23.97 2.26
C GLU A 177 -1.09 23.00 1.23
N LEU A 178 0.19 22.60 1.36
CA LEU A 178 0.79 21.59 0.50
C LEU A 178 0.10 20.24 0.65
N ILE A 179 -0.27 19.86 1.88
CA ILE A 179 -1.02 18.62 2.14
C ILE A 179 -2.43 18.71 1.53
N ALA A 180 -3.14 19.82 1.70
CA ALA A 180 -4.46 20.02 1.12
C ALA A 180 -4.42 19.93 -0.42
N LYS A 181 -3.41 20.55 -1.04
CA LYS A 181 -3.17 20.50 -2.47
C LYS A 181 -2.85 19.08 -2.93
N ALA A 182 -1.99 18.34 -2.20
CA ALA A 182 -1.69 16.95 -2.51
C ALA A 182 -2.93 16.04 -2.42
N ILE A 183 -3.81 16.23 -1.45
CA ILE A 183 -5.09 15.52 -1.37
C ILE A 183 -5.95 15.82 -2.60
N HIS A 184 -6.09 17.11 -2.99
CA HIS A 184 -6.86 17.50 -4.16
C HIS A 184 -6.31 16.89 -5.46
N GLU A 185 -5.00 17.00 -5.71
CA GLU A 185 -4.32 16.52 -6.91
C GLU A 185 -4.40 14.98 -7.05
N ASN A 186 -4.59 14.27 -5.94
CA ASN A 186 -4.74 12.82 -5.93
C ASN A 186 -6.19 12.34 -5.85
N SER A 187 -7.17 13.25 -5.74
CA SER A 187 -8.59 12.90 -5.59
C SER A 187 -9.31 12.72 -6.95
N SER A 188 -10.54 12.22 -6.89
CA SER A 188 -11.45 12.19 -8.05
C SER A 188 -11.75 13.59 -8.62
N ARG A 189 -11.54 14.63 -7.81
CA ARG A 189 -11.77 16.05 -8.16
C ARG A 189 -10.53 16.78 -8.67
N LYS A 190 -9.43 16.09 -8.98
CA LYS A 190 -8.15 16.68 -9.45
C LYS A 190 -8.26 17.56 -10.71
N HIS A 191 -9.31 17.40 -11.51
CA HIS A 191 -9.58 18.19 -12.72
C HIS A 191 -10.43 19.44 -12.44
N HIS A 192 -10.96 19.59 -11.23
CA HIS A 192 -11.68 20.77 -10.78
C HIS A 192 -10.72 21.81 -10.17
N PRO A 193 -11.10 23.10 -10.14
CA PRO A 193 -10.24 24.12 -9.56
C PRO A 193 -10.04 23.91 -8.05
N PHE A 194 -8.79 24.05 -7.59
CA PHE A 194 -8.46 24.16 -6.16
C PHE A 194 -8.55 25.61 -5.73
N ILE A 195 -9.49 25.93 -4.84
CA ILE A 195 -9.72 27.30 -4.36
C ILE A 195 -9.32 27.36 -2.89
N ALA A 196 -8.24 28.08 -2.59
CA ALA A 196 -7.82 28.34 -1.19
C ALA A 196 -8.41 29.69 -0.73
N ILE A 197 -9.13 29.67 0.41
CA ILE A 197 -9.70 30.88 1.03
C ILE A 197 -9.04 31.07 2.38
N ASN A 198 -8.45 32.23 2.60
CA ASN A 198 -7.94 32.61 3.90
C ASN A 198 -9.06 33.36 4.65
N THR A 199 -9.45 32.86 5.82
CA THR A 199 -10.58 33.36 6.61
C THR A 199 -10.17 34.13 7.86
N GLY A 200 -8.86 34.36 8.08
CA GLY A 200 -8.40 35.03 9.32
C GLY A 200 -7.36 36.05 9.16
#